data_1e687eb4f5cc95b1030a3082d42145ef
#
_entry.id   1e687eb4f5cc95b1030a3082d42145ef
#
_cell.length_a   1.000
_cell.length_b   1.000
_cell.length_c   1.000
_cell.angle_alpha   90.00
_cell.angle_beta   90.00
_cell.angle_gamma   90.00
#
_symmetry.space_group_name_H-M   'P 1'
#
loop_
_entity.id
_entity.type
_entity.pdbx_description
1 polymer ?
#
loop_
_entity_poly.entity_id
_entity_poly.type
_entity_poly.pdbx_seq_one_letter_code
_entity_poly.pdbx_strand_id
1 'polypeptide(L)'
;MYLDPNKTDKWGLPVLAMDVAIRENELRMRKDMQQDAVDMFESAGLTNVQGFEKEYYPGMGIHEMGTARMGRDPKTSVLNAHNQVWDALNVFVTDGACMTSASCVNPSLTYMALTARAASFAVDELRKGNL
;
A
#
# COMPACT_ATOMS: atom_id res chain seq x y z
N MET A 1 -11.67 -3.64 -1.41
CA MET A 1 -11.54 -5.09 -1.61
C MET A 1 -12.70 -5.79 -0.90
N TYR A 2 -13.23 -6.86 -1.47
CA TYR A 2 -14.32 -7.65 -0.90
C TYR A 2 -14.23 -9.10 -1.42
N LEU A 3 -14.88 -10.02 -0.73
CA LEU A 3 -15.01 -11.39 -1.23
C LEU A 3 -16.15 -11.44 -2.25
N ASP A 4 -15.87 -11.95 -3.46
CA ASP A 4 -16.87 -12.05 -4.52
C ASP A 4 -17.91 -13.13 -4.12
N PRO A 5 -19.18 -12.77 -3.95
CA PRO A 5 -20.20 -13.73 -3.52
C PRO A 5 -20.57 -14.75 -4.61
N ASN A 6 -20.17 -14.50 -5.87
CA ASN A 6 -20.57 -15.30 -7.03
C ASN A 6 -19.43 -16.12 -7.62
N LYS A 7 -18.20 -15.96 -7.10
CA LYS A 7 -17.01 -16.66 -7.60
C LYS A 7 -16.25 -17.34 -6.49
N THR A 8 -15.90 -18.59 -6.74
CA THR A 8 -15.02 -19.36 -5.85
C THR A 8 -13.79 -19.82 -6.62
N ASP A 9 -12.72 -20.07 -5.89
CA ASP A 9 -11.53 -20.72 -6.41
C ASP A 9 -11.76 -22.24 -6.59
N LYS A 10 -10.72 -22.96 -7.00
CA LYS A 10 -10.78 -24.41 -7.21
C LYS A 10 -11.01 -25.23 -5.93
N TRP A 11 -10.89 -24.62 -4.75
CA TRP A 11 -11.15 -25.25 -3.46
C TRP A 11 -12.48 -24.83 -2.83
N GLY A 12 -13.28 -24.02 -3.54
CA GLY A 12 -14.58 -23.54 -3.08
C GLY A 12 -14.52 -22.32 -2.17
N LEU A 13 -13.36 -21.67 -2.03
CA LEU A 13 -13.22 -20.45 -1.25
C LEU A 13 -13.62 -19.22 -2.09
N PRO A 14 -14.30 -18.22 -1.50
CA PRO A 14 -14.64 -17.00 -2.22
C PRO A 14 -13.39 -16.28 -2.73
N VAL A 15 -13.41 -15.85 -4.00
CA VAL A 15 -12.31 -15.09 -4.62
C VAL A 15 -12.31 -13.67 -4.10
N LEU A 16 -11.12 -13.12 -3.84
CA LEU A 16 -10.95 -11.72 -3.49
C LEU A 16 -11.18 -10.86 -4.74
N ALA A 17 -12.13 -9.95 -4.65
CA ALA A 17 -12.37 -8.91 -5.67
C ALA A 17 -11.75 -7.58 -5.23
N MET A 18 -11.12 -6.90 -6.19
CA MET A 18 -10.54 -5.57 -6.01
C MET A 18 -11.26 -4.59 -6.93
N ASP A 19 -11.85 -3.55 -6.34
CA ASP A 19 -12.45 -2.45 -7.06
C ASP A 19 -11.52 -1.23 -6.93
N VAL A 20 -10.87 -0.86 -8.01
CA VAL A 20 -9.90 0.24 -8.09
C VAL A 20 -10.20 1.08 -9.31
N ALA A 21 -10.37 2.37 -9.11
CA ALA A 21 -10.56 3.33 -10.18
C ALA A 21 -9.54 4.46 -10.10
N ILE A 22 -8.91 4.77 -11.24
CA ILE A 22 -8.12 5.99 -11.41
C ILE A 22 -9.11 7.12 -11.67
N ARG A 23 -9.07 8.16 -10.85
CA ARG A 23 -10.00 9.28 -10.88
C ARG A 23 -9.38 10.52 -11.52
N GLU A 24 -10.14 11.57 -11.61
CA GLU A 24 -9.72 12.81 -12.28
C GLU A 24 -8.45 13.43 -11.68
N ASN A 25 -8.29 13.37 -10.36
CA ASN A 25 -7.09 13.89 -9.70
C ASN A 25 -5.83 13.14 -10.14
N GLU A 26 -5.86 11.81 -10.15
CA GLU A 26 -4.73 10.97 -10.56
C GLU A 26 -4.39 11.18 -12.05
N LEU A 27 -5.41 11.35 -12.90
CA LEU A 27 -5.21 11.65 -14.33
C LEU A 27 -4.58 13.04 -14.53
N ARG A 28 -4.98 14.05 -13.75
CA ARG A 28 -4.35 15.37 -13.78
C ARG A 28 -2.90 15.32 -13.29
N MET A 29 -2.65 14.65 -12.20
CA MET A 29 -1.30 14.47 -11.67
C MET A 29 -0.36 13.80 -12.69
N ARG A 30 -0.83 12.80 -13.41
CA ARG A 30 -0.02 12.12 -14.44
C ARG A 30 0.40 13.07 -15.56
N LYS A 31 -0.53 13.92 -16.04
CA LYS A 31 -0.24 14.93 -17.07
C LYS A 31 0.73 15.99 -16.57
N ASP A 32 0.54 16.44 -15.35
CA ASP A 32 1.38 17.42 -14.69
C ASP A 32 2.82 16.89 -14.55
N MET A 33 2.98 15.68 -14.00
CA MET A 33 4.28 15.00 -13.91
C MET A 33 4.97 14.83 -15.26
N GLN A 34 4.22 14.52 -16.32
CA GLN A 34 4.78 14.40 -17.67
C GLN A 34 5.29 15.74 -18.17
N GLN A 35 4.53 16.82 -17.98
CA GLN A 35 4.94 18.16 -18.39
C GLN A 35 6.15 18.65 -17.59
N ASP A 36 6.14 18.48 -16.26
CA ASP A 36 7.27 18.82 -15.39
C ASP A 36 8.57 18.10 -15.83
N ALA A 37 8.47 16.82 -16.21
CA ALA A 37 9.61 16.08 -16.70
C ALA A 37 10.14 16.64 -18.03
N VAL A 38 9.28 17.01 -18.95
CA VAL A 38 9.66 17.66 -20.22
C VAL A 38 10.35 18.99 -19.92
N ASP A 39 9.73 19.86 -19.14
CA ASP A 39 10.25 21.19 -18.80
C ASP A 39 11.63 21.11 -18.09
N MET A 40 11.79 20.13 -17.21
CA MET A 40 13.07 19.86 -16.53
C MET A 40 14.19 19.51 -17.53
N PHE A 41 13.94 18.63 -18.50
CA PHE A 41 14.92 18.25 -19.51
C PHE A 41 15.21 19.38 -20.48
N GLU A 42 14.22 20.15 -20.93
CA GLU A 42 14.41 21.32 -21.79
C GLU A 42 15.21 22.41 -21.07
N SER A 43 14.92 22.66 -19.79
CA SER A 43 15.69 23.59 -18.96
C SER A 43 17.14 23.16 -18.76
N ALA A 44 17.41 21.87 -18.80
CA ALA A 44 18.77 21.32 -18.80
C ALA A 44 19.48 21.40 -20.17
N GLY A 45 18.83 21.99 -21.21
CA GLY A 45 19.41 22.20 -22.54
C GLY A 45 19.20 21.04 -23.51
N LEU A 46 18.40 20.03 -23.18
CA LEU A 46 18.04 18.98 -24.14
C LEU A 46 17.00 19.51 -25.13
N THR A 47 17.08 19.04 -26.38
CA THR A 47 16.16 19.43 -27.46
C THR A 47 15.38 18.22 -27.95
N ASN A 48 14.20 18.47 -28.53
CA ASN A 48 13.30 17.42 -29.02
C ASN A 48 12.82 16.47 -27.92
N VAL A 49 12.63 16.97 -26.71
CA VAL A 49 12.11 16.19 -25.59
C VAL A 49 10.66 15.82 -25.88
N GLN A 50 10.34 14.53 -25.77
CA GLN A 50 8.99 14.03 -25.92
C GLN A 50 8.56 13.29 -24.65
N GLY A 51 7.49 13.76 -24.04
CA GLY A 51 6.82 13.06 -22.97
C GLY A 51 5.96 11.91 -23.53
N PHE A 52 5.88 10.81 -22.81
CA PHE A 52 4.95 9.72 -23.15
C PHE A 52 4.17 9.29 -21.92
N GLU A 53 2.96 8.89 -22.13
CA GLU A 53 2.08 8.36 -21.09
C GLU A 53 1.80 6.88 -21.40
N LYS A 54 2.05 6.03 -20.41
CA LYS A 54 1.69 4.61 -20.50
C LYS A 54 0.61 4.34 -19.48
N GLU A 55 -0.54 3.89 -19.97
CA GLU A 55 -1.61 3.43 -19.09
C GLU A 55 -1.30 2.04 -18.54
N TYR A 56 -1.43 1.92 -17.23
CA TYR A 56 -1.44 0.64 -16.55
C TYR A 56 -2.82 0.40 -15.94
N TYR A 57 -3.25 -0.85 -15.98
CA TYR A 57 -4.49 -1.23 -15.30
C TYR A 57 -4.31 -1.10 -13.78
N PRO A 58 -5.36 -0.63 -13.06
CA PRO A 58 -5.36 -0.63 -11.61
C PRO A 58 -5.03 -2.02 -11.04
N GLY A 59 -4.23 -2.07 -9.98
CA GLY A 59 -3.77 -3.33 -9.37
C GLY A 59 -2.50 -3.92 -9.99
N MET A 60 -1.90 -3.27 -10.99
CA MET A 60 -0.59 -3.65 -11.56
C MET A 60 0.59 -2.94 -10.91
N GLY A 61 0.36 -2.15 -9.88
CA GLY A 61 1.40 -1.57 -9.06
C GLY A 61 2.07 -2.61 -8.16
N ILE A 62 3.13 -2.21 -7.49
CA ILE A 62 3.87 -3.05 -6.53
C ILE A 62 4.02 -2.35 -5.17
N HIS A 63 3.42 -1.18 -5.01
CA HIS A 63 3.49 -0.35 -3.80
C HIS A 63 2.10 0.05 -3.31
N GLU A 64 1.11 -0.83 -3.46
CA GLU A 64 -0.23 -0.62 -2.92
C GLU A 64 -0.19 -0.60 -1.40
N MET A 65 -0.83 0.40 -0.81
CA MET A 65 -0.80 0.67 0.62
C MET A 65 -2.21 0.77 1.21
N GLY A 66 -2.32 0.59 2.51
CA GLY A 66 -3.45 1.05 3.30
C GLY A 66 -4.63 0.11 3.44
N THR A 67 -4.58 -1.11 2.93
CA THR A 67 -5.70 -2.07 3.07
C THR A 67 -5.87 -2.59 4.50
N ALA A 68 -4.80 -2.56 5.31
CA ALA A 68 -4.81 -2.87 6.74
C ALA A 68 -4.01 -1.82 7.51
N ARG A 69 -4.31 -0.53 7.26
CA ARG A 69 -3.49 0.57 7.79
C ARG A 69 -3.43 0.60 9.31
N MET A 70 -2.27 0.99 9.83
CA MET A 70 -2.09 1.34 11.24
C MET A 70 -2.82 2.63 11.59
N GLY A 71 -3.23 2.76 12.86
CA GLY A 71 -3.84 3.97 13.38
C GLY A 71 -3.89 3.98 14.89
N ARG A 72 -4.49 5.05 15.42
CA ARG A 72 -4.65 5.26 16.87
C ARG A 72 -6.03 4.89 17.40
N ASP A 73 -6.98 4.70 16.49
CA ASP A 73 -8.37 4.42 16.82
C ASP A 73 -8.84 3.16 16.06
N PRO A 74 -9.30 2.11 16.77
CA PRO A 74 -9.79 0.89 16.15
C PRO A 74 -11.03 1.10 15.25
N LYS A 75 -11.75 2.21 15.41
CA LYS A 75 -12.87 2.55 14.51
C LYS A 75 -12.42 3.02 13.13
N THR A 76 -11.18 3.46 12.98
CA THR A 76 -10.66 4.06 11.74
C THR A 76 -9.42 3.36 11.21
N SER A 77 -8.93 2.32 11.89
CA SER A 77 -7.76 1.55 11.48
C SER A 77 -7.92 0.07 11.78
N VAL A 78 -7.21 -0.76 11.05
CA VAL A 78 -7.19 -2.22 11.26
C VAL A 78 -6.12 -2.59 12.29
N LEU A 79 -5.00 -1.88 12.29
CA LEU A 79 -3.85 -2.17 13.13
C LEU A 79 -3.59 -1.04 14.14
N ASN A 80 -3.04 -1.43 15.29
CA ASN A 80 -2.49 -0.51 16.27
C ASN A 80 -1.06 -0.04 15.88
N ALA A 81 -0.42 0.73 16.76
CA ALA A 81 0.93 1.26 16.56
C ALA A 81 2.03 0.19 16.44
N HIS A 82 1.74 -1.06 16.79
CA HIS A 82 2.69 -2.18 16.75
C HIS A 82 2.42 -3.16 15.61
N ASN A 83 1.68 -2.75 14.58
CA ASN A 83 1.27 -3.59 13.45
C ASN A 83 0.34 -4.76 13.85
N GLN A 84 -0.21 -4.75 15.06
CA GLN A 84 -1.09 -5.78 15.59
C GLN A 84 -2.54 -5.45 15.25
N VAL A 85 -3.31 -6.45 14.85
CA VAL A 85 -4.75 -6.30 14.58
C VAL A 85 -5.49 -6.02 15.88
N TRP A 86 -6.37 -5.02 15.89
CA TRP A 86 -7.12 -4.63 17.08
C TRP A 86 -8.00 -5.76 17.63
N ASP A 87 -8.66 -6.50 16.72
CA ASP A 87 -9.61 -7.55 17.08
C ASP A 87 -8.98 -8.95 17.21
N ALA A 88 -7.68 -9.08 16.92
CA ALA A 88 -6.95 -10.35 16.96
C ALA A 88 -5.50 -10.11 17.40
N LEU A 89 -5.26 -10.13 18.69
CA LEU A 89 -3.98 -9.75 19.29
C LEU A 89 -2.79 -10.61 18.88
N ASN A 90 -3.04 -11.82 18.40
CA ASN A 90 -2.01 -12.74 17.87
C ASN A 90 -1.75 -12.60 16.36
N VAL A 91 -2.35 -11.59 15.70
CA VAL A 91 -2.19 -11.34 14.27
C VAL A 91 -1.47 -10.01 14.02
N PHE A 92 -0.46 -10.05 13.17
CA PHE A 92 0.35 -8.89 12.78
C PHE A 92 0.41 -8.78 11.26
N VAL A 93 0.39 -7.54 10.74
CA VAL A 93 0.52 -7.25 9.31
C VAL A 93 1.65 -6.26 9.13
N THR A 94 2.69 -6.63 8.39
CA THR A 94 3.94 -5.85 8.29
C THR A 94 4.35 -5.49 6.87
N ASP A 95 3.56 -5.84 5.87
CA ASP A 95 3.74 -5.45 4.47
C ASP A 95 3.16 -4.05 4.18
N GLY A 96 3.07 -3.67 2.91
CA GLY A 96 2.53 -2.39 2.48
C GLY A 96 1.11 -2.10 2.96
N ALA A 97 0.33 -3.13 3.25
CA ALA A 97 -1.03 -2.97 3.75
C ALA A 97 -1.09 -2.16 5.06
N CYS A 98 -0.06 -2.27 5.91
CA CYS A 98 0.00 -1.57 7.20
C CYS A 98 0.24 -0.06 7.09
N MET A 99 0.77 0.42 5.95
CA MET A 99 1.08 1.83 5.72
C MET A 99 -0.14 2.59 5.20
N THR A 100 -0.22 3.88 5.49
CA THR A 100 -1.32 4.74 5.01
C THR A 100 -1.19 5.11 3.56
N SER A 101 0.05 5.34 3.10
CA SER A 101 0.37 5.76 1.74
C SER A 101 1.80 5.38 1.38
N ALA A 102 2.08 5.27 0.09
CA ALA A 102 3.43 5.17 -0.43
C ALA A 102 4.09 6.55 -0.55
N SER A 103 5.42 6.58 -0.45
CA SER A 103 6.25 7.72 -0.86
C SER A 103 6.73 7.53 -2.30
N CYS A 104 7.51 8.49 -2.81
CA CYS A 104 8.14 8.41 -4.13
C CYS A 104 9.33 7.44 -4.21
N VAL A 105 9.75 6.84 -3.07
CA VAL A 105 10.85 5.87 -2.99
C VAL A 105 10.35 4.48 -2.68
N ASN A 106 11.12 3.47 -3.07
CA ASN A 106 10.78 2.07 -2.81
C ASN A 106 10.76 1.78 -1.30
N PRO A 107 9.73 1.11 -0.76
CA PRO A 107 9.44 1.05 0.67
C PRO A 107 10.07 -0.14 1.42
N SER A 108 10.87 -0.99 0.78
CA SER A 108 11.37 -2.23 1.38
C SER A 108 12.09 -2.04 2.71
N LEU A 109 12.94 -1.00 2.83
CA LEU A 109 13.63 -0.70 4.08
C LEU A 109 12.63 -0.34 5.20
N THR A 110 11.59 0.40 4.88
CA THR A 110 10.51 0.75 5.82
C THR A 110 9.76 -0.50 6.28
N TYR A 111 9.43 -1.41 5.37
CA TYR A 111 8.78 -2.69 5.74
C TYR A 111 9.67 -3.52 6.66
N MET A 112 10.96 -3.62 6.37
CA MET A 112 11.91 -4.35 7.23
C MET A 112 11.98 -3.75 8.64
N ALA A 113 12.04 -2.44 8.76
CA ALA A 113 12.05 -1.75 10.06
C ALA A 113 10.75 -1.96 10.84
N LEU A 114 9.59 -1.86 10.17
CA LEU A 114 8.28 -2.10 10.78
C LEU A 114 8.13 -3.57 11.21
N THR A 115 8.59 -4.50 10.39
CA THR A 115 8.58 -5.94 10.71
C THR A 115 9.45 -6.25 11.92
N ALA A 116 10.66 -5.71 11.99
CA ALA A 116 11.55 -5.91 13.13
C ALA A 116 10.93 -5.37 14.43
N ARG A 117 10.31 -4.19 14.38
CA ARG A 117 9.59 -3.60 15.52
C ARG A 117 8.38 -4.45 15.94
N ALA A 118 7.58 -4.90 14.99
CA ALA A 118 6.40 -5.73 15.27
C ALA A 118 6.80 -7.08 15.86
N ALA A 119 7.84 -7.73 15.31
CA ALA A 119 8.34 -8.99 15.83
C ALA A 119 8.89 -8.86 17.25
N SER A 120 9.65 -7.79 17.55
CA SER A 120 10.14 -7.54 18.90
C SER A 120 8.98 -7.38 19.89
N PHE A 121 7.98 -6.59 19.53
CA PHE A 121 6.78 -6.41 20.36
C PHE A 121 6.02 -7.75 20.55
N ALA A 122 5.81 -8.53 19.49
CA ALA A 122 5.12 -9.81 19.56
C ALA A 122 5.83 -10.79 20.50
N VAL A 123 7.17 -10.89 20.43
CA VAL A 123 7.96 -11.74 21.32
C VAL A 123 7.84 -11.30 22.78
N ASP A 124 7.85 -10.00 23.03
CA ASP A 124 7.70 -9.47 24.39
C ASP A 124 6.30 -9.75 24.96
N GLU A 125 5.26 -9.59 24.15
CA GLU A 125 3.88 -9.90 24.57
C GLU A 125 3.65 -11.41 24.75
N LEU A 126 4.27 -12.25 23.93
CA LEU A 126 4.23 -13.70 24.10
C LEU A 126 4.90 -14.12 25.43
N ARG A 127 6.05 -13.54 25.77
CA ARG A 127 6.75 -13.80 27.04
C ARG A 127 5.93 -13.38 28.28
N LYS A 128 5.09 -12.37 28.14
CA LYS A 128 4.18 -11.90 29.20
C LYS A 128 2.90 -12.73 29.28
N GLY A 129 2.63 -13.61 28.33
CA GLY A 129 1.40 -14.38 28.23
C GLY A 129 0.20 -13.58 27.71
N ASN A 130 0.44 -12.53 26.96
CA ASN A 130 -0.60 -11.67 26.37
C ASN A 130 -1.03 -12.10 24.95
N LEU A 131 -0.29 -13.05 24.34
CA LEU A 131 -0.57 -13.62 23.02
C LEU A 131 -0.85 -15.11 23.12
#